data_07791ab811a75fbf68244de9a32379ac
#
_entry.id   07791ab811a75fbf68244de9a32379ac
#
_cell.length_a   1.000
_cell.length_b   1.000
_cell.length_c   1.000
_cell.angle_alpha   90.00
_cell.angle_beta   90.00
_cell.angle_gamma   90.00
#
_symmetry.space_group_name_H-M   'P 1'
#
loop_
_entity.id
_entity.type
_entity.pdbx_description
1 polymer ?
#
loop_
_entity_poly.entity_id
_entity_poly.type
_entity_poly.pdbx_seq_one_letter_code
_entity_poly.pdbx_strand_id
1 'polypeptide(L)'
;MAEGPEDLGNQAMVYAARMRLQNAVDQADALDAIREIAGNLIGTEELAVFKVDKKRSELWLYWSFGVDPNKHSVLELSHEPQLKKALNGKCVFRLRLAHQNLLSTDDPVTALIPILVEGNTVAVIVLFRLFPHKPTLNEVDHRICEILSHCAGRAIEPYLSK
;
A
#
# COMPACT_ATOMS: atom_id res chain seq x y z
N MET A 1 3.78 21.59 24.38
CA MET A 1 4.75 20.49 24.44
C MET A 1 5.82 20.69 23.38
N ALA A 2 7.06 20.68 23.78
CA ALA A 2 8.15 20.80 22.81
C ALA A 2 8.26 19.50 22.00
N GLU A 3 8.34 19.63 20.68
CA GLU A 3 8.58 18.48 19.82
C GLU A 3 10.04 18.04 19.94
N GLY A 4 10.28 16.76 20.16
CA GLY A 4 11.63 16.23 20.21
C GLY A 4 12.23 16.09 18.81
N PRO A 5 13.57 15.89 18.71
CA PRO A 5 14.23 15.68 17.43
C PRO A 5 13.66 14.50 16.64
N GLU A 6 13.18 13.47 17.32
CA GLU A 6 12.56 12.31 16.70
C GLU A 6 11.25 12.70 15.98
N ASP A 7 10.43 13.56 16.61
CA ASP A 7 9.19 14.03 16.00
C ASP A 7 9.47 14.87 14.76
N LEU A 8 10.51 15.70 14.77
CA LEU A 8 10.90 16.49 13.62
C LEU A 8 11.36 15.58 12.46
N GLY A 9 12.11 14.53 12.77
CA GLY A 9 12.52 13.53 11.77
C GLY A 9 11.33 12.81 11.17
N ASN A 10 10.35 12.44 11.99
CA ASN A 10 9.14 11.77 11.54
C ASN A 10 8.29 12.68 10.65
N GLN A 11 8.17 13.96 11.00
CA GLN A 11 7.47 14.93 10.18
C GLN A 11 8.16 15.12 8.83
N ALA A 12 9.49 15.13 8.82
CA ALA A 12 10.27 15.26 7.59
C ALA A 12 10.03 14.05 6.67
N MET A 13 9.96 12.84 7.23
CA MET A 13 9.69 11.63 6.46
C MET A 13 8.29 11.66 5.83
N VAL A 14 7.28 12.06 6.60
CA VAL A 14 5.90 12.18 6.10
C VAL A 14 5.83 13.23 4.99
N TYR A 15 6.48 14.37 5.18
CA TYR A 15 6.54 15.43 4.19
C TYR A 15 7.23 14.95 2.90
N ALA A 16 8.36 14.25 3.03
CA ALA A 16 9.10 13.73 1.88
C ALA A 16 8.24 12.76 1.06
N ALA A 17 7.51 11.88 1.73
CA ALA A 17 6.61 10.94 1.05
C ALA A 17 5.53 11.69 0.26
N ARG A 18 4.91 12.69 0.90
CA ARG A 18 3.86 13.49 0.24
C ARG A 18 4.40 14.22 -0.97
N MET A 19 5.54 14.88 -0.84
CA MET A 19 6.15 15.64 -1.92
C MET A 19 6.56 14.74 -3.08
N ARG A 20 7.11 13.56 -2.78
CA ARG A 20 7.50 12.61 -3.82
C ARG A 20 6.30 12.19 -4.67
N LEU A 21 5.16 11.89 -4.02
CA LEU A 21 3.95 11.49 -4.73
C LEU A 21 3.33 12.64 -5.51
N GLN A 22 3.26 13.83 -4.90
CA GLN A 22 2.67 15.01 -5.55
C GLN A 22 3.48 15.46 -6.77
N ASN A 23 4.77 15.22 -6.77
CA ASN A 23 5.66 15.61 -7.88
C ASN A 23 5.83 14.51 -8.93
N ALA A 24 5.15 13.38 -8.79
CA ALA A 24 5.19 12.33 -9.79
C ALA A 24 4.60 12.84 -11.12
N VAL A 25 5.35 12.64 -12.20
CA VAL A 25 5.02 13.24 -13.50
C VAL A 25 4.19 12.32 -14.38
N ASP A 26 4.22 11.00 -14.13
CA ASP A 26 3.46 10.03 -14.89
C ASP A 26 3.24 8.76 -14.06
N GLN A 27 2.60 7.76 -14.66
CA GLN A 27 2.31 6.49 -14.01
C GLN A 27 3.58 5.78 -13.53
N ALA A 28 4.58 5.67 -14.40
CA ALA A 28 5.81 4.98 -14.05
C ALA A 28 6.51 5.66 -12.88
N ASP A 29 6.53 6.99 -12.88
CA ASP A 29 7.13 7.76 -11.80
C ASP A 29 6.33 7.60 -10.49
N ALA A 30 5.01 7.52 -10.57
CA ALA A 30 4.18 7.28 -9.39
C ALA A 30 4.43 5.89 -8.79
N LEU A 31 4.57 4.87 -9.62
CA LEU A 31 4.91 3.52 -9.16
C LEU A 31 6.30 3.46 -8.55
N ASP A 32 7.27 4.16 -9.17
CA ASP A 32 8.61 4.30 -8.61
C ASP A 32 8.57 5.01 -7.26
N ALA A 33 7.73 6.04 -7.13
CA ALA A 33 7.56 6.75 -5.85
C ALA A 33 7.01 5.82 -4.77
N ILE A 34 6.02 5.01 -5.09
CA ILE A 34 5.45 4.02 -4.15
C ILE A 34 6.55 3.06 -3.71
N ARG A 35 7.34 2.55 -4.63
CA ARG A 35 8.43 1.64 -4.33
C ARG A 35 9.51 2.29 -3.45
N GLU A 36 9.91 3.52 -3.78
CA GLU A 36 10.90 4.27 -2.99
C GLU A 36 10.41 4.51 -1.57
N ILE A 37 9.16 4.92 -1.42
CA ILE A 37 8.56 5.17 -0.11
C ILE A 37 8.51 3.86 0.68
N ALA A 38 8.07 2.78 0.07
CA ALA A 38 8.00 1.48 0.74
C ALA A 38 9.39 1.02 1.19
N GLY A 39 10.40 1.11 0.33
CA GLY A 39 11.75 0.65 0.65
C GLY A 39 12.49 1.55 1.61
N ASN A 40 12.48 2.85 1.36
CA ASN A 40 13.31 3.80 2.09
C ASN A 40 12.68 4.32 3.37
N LEU A 41 11.35 4.42 3.43
CA LEU A 41 10.66 5.01 4.58
C LEU A 41 9.91 3.99 5.42
N ILE A 42 9.30 3.00 4.82
CA ILE A 42 8.52 1.98 5.56
C ILE A 42 9.39 0.78 5.91
N GLY A 43 10.11 0.23 4.95
CA GLY A 43 11.03 -0.88 5.21
C GLY A 43 10.61 -2.20 4.56
N THR A 44 10.13 -2.16 3.32
CA THR A 44 9.85 -3.36 2.53
C THR A 44 10.20 -3.15 1.07
N GLU A 45 10.66 -4.23 0.43
CA GLU A 45 10.85 -4.28 -1.03
C GLU A 45 9.98 -5.37 -1.66
N GLU A 46 8.95 -5.83 -0.95
CA GLU A 46 8.00 -6.81 -1.46
C GLU A 46 6.62 -6.19 -1.42
N LEU A 47 6.13 -5.73 -2.57
CA LEU A 47 4.86 -5.02 -2.63
C LEU A 47 4.17 -5.25 -3.98
N ALA A 48 2.88 -5.00 -4.00
CA ALA A 48 2.07 -5.08 -5.21
C ALA A 48 0.95 -4.05 -5.17
N VAL A 49 0.52 -3.64 -6.35
CA VAL A 49 -0.65 -2.77 -6.52
C VAL A 49 -1.69 -3.57 -7.30
N PHE A 50 -2.88 -3.67 -6.73
CA PHE A 50 -4.01 -4.36 -7.35
C PHE A 50 -5.08 -3.35 -7.73
N LYS A 51 -5.61 -3.43 -8.93
CA LYS A 51 -6.75 -2.60 -9.31
C LYS A 51 -8.04 -3.29 -8.90
N VAL A 52 -9.05 -2.48 -8.59
CA VAL A 52 -10.35 -2.97 -8.14
C VAL A 52 -11.25 -3.22 -9.35
N ASP A 53 -11.78 -4.43 -9.46
CA ASP A 53 -12.85 -4.76 -10.40
C ASP A 53 -14.15 -4.94 -9.59
N LYS A 54 -14.96 -3.88 -9.55
CA LYS A 54 -16.20 -3.88 -8.78
C LYS A 54 -17.24 -4.86 -9.30
N LYS A 55 -17.25 -5.05 -10.61
CA LYS A 55 -18.25 -5.93 -11.26
C LYS A 55 -18.04 -7.40 -10.87
N ARG A 56 -16.78 -7.81 -10.76
CA ARG A 56 -16.42 -9.21 -10.47
C ARG A 56 -16.11 -9.46 -9.02
N SER A 57 -16.09 -8.40 -8.18
CA SER A 57 -15.65 -8.49 -6.78
C SER A 57 -14.27 -9.11 -6.67
N GLU A 58 -13.36 -8.63 -7.51
CA GLU A 58 -11.98 -9.12 -7.58
C GLU A 58 -10.99 -7.97 -7.55
N LEU A 59 -9.77 -8.28 -7.12
CA LEU A 59 -8.61 -7.41 -7.27
C LEU A 59 -7.68 -8.05 -8.28
N TRP A 60 -7.28 -7.28 -9.30
CA TRP A 60 -6.38 -7.74 -10.36
C TRP A 60 -5.01 -7.13 -10.17
N LEU A 61 -3.96 -7.95 -10.27
CA LEU A 61 -2.60 -7.45 -10.18
C LEU A 61 -2.33 -6.46 -11.30
N TYR A 62 -1.91 -5.26 -10.91
CA TYR A 62 -1.58 -4.18 -11.82
C TYR A 62 -0.06 -3.99 -11.93
N TRP A 63 0.65 -4.09 -10.81
CA TRP A 63 2.09 -3.90 -10.73
C TRP A 63 2.61 -4.55 -9.47
N SER A 64 3.83 -5.08 -9.52
CA SER A 64 4.47 -5.66 -8.34
C SER A 64 5.98 -5.46 -8.38
N PHE A 65 6.57 -5.57 -7.21
CA PHE A 65 8.02 -5.54 -7.04
C PHE A 65 8.40 -6.49 -5.91
N GLY A 66 9.39 -7.34 -6.16
CA GLY A 66 9.93 -8.24 -5.13
C GLY A 66 9.09 -9.47 -4.82
N VAL A 67 7.95 -9.64 -5.46
CA VAL A 67 7.08 -10.81 -5.30
C VAL A 67 6.81 -11.44 -6.66
N ASP A 68 6.48 -12.73 -6.66
CA ASP A 68 6.16 -13.46 -7.89
C ASP A 68 4.76 -13.05 -8.37
N PRO A 69 4.65 -12.36 -9.52
CA PRO A 69 3.34 -11.91 -10.01
C PRO A 69 2.38 -13.07 -10.34
N ASN A 70 2.89 -14.25 -10.63
CA ASN A 70 2.05 -15.40 -10.95
C ASN A 70 1.31 -15.95 -9.73
N LYS A 71 1.82 -15.71 -8.53
CA LYS A 71 1.18 -16.14 -7.29
C LYS A 71 0.02 -15.25 -6.88
N HIS A 72 -0.03 -14.01 -7.39
CA HIS A 72 -0.94 -12.99 -6.90
C HIS A 72 -1.76 -12.33 -7.99
N SER A 73 -1.98 -13.00 -9.12
CA SER A 73 -2.60 -12.36 -10.29
C SER A 73 -4.02 -11.86 -10.02
N VAL A 74 -4.81 -12.59 -9.25
CA VAL A 74 -6.20 -12.23 -8.92
C VAL A 74 -6.48 -12.57 -7.47
N LEU A 75 -7.19 -11.67 -6.77
CA LEU A 75 -7.64 -11.87 -5.40
C LEU A 75 -9.16 -11.74 -5.35
N GLU A 76 -9.83 -12.75 -4.80
CA GLU A 76 -11.26 -12.72 -4.62
C GLU A 76 -11.62 -12.06 -3.29
N LEU A 77 -12.54 -11.10 -3.35
CA LEU A 77 -12.93 -10.29 -2.18
C LEU A 77 -13.86 -11.02 -1.22
N SER A 78 -14.63 -11.97 -1.73
CA SER A 78 -15.68 -12.64 -0.94
C SER A 78 -15.14 -13.45 0.22
N HIS A 79 -13.88 -13.87 0.16
CA HIS A 79 -13.29 -14.74 1.18
C HIS A 79 -12.35 -14.00 2.15
N GLU A 80 -12.17 -12.69 1.98
CA GLU A 80 -11.16 -11.95 2.73
C GLU A 80 -11.73 -10.68 3.38
N PRO A 81 -12.20 -10.77 4.64
CA PRO A 81 -12.79 -9.61 5.34
C PRO A 81 -11.85 -8.39 5.41
N GLN A 82 -10.53 -8.62 5.48
CA GLN A 82 -9.57 -7.52 5.54
C GLN A 82 -9.51 -6.74 4.24
N LEU A 83 -9.66 -7.43 3.10
CA LEU A 83 -9.75 -6.77 1.80
C LEU A 83 -10.97 -5.85 1.73
N LYS A 84 -12.10 -6.27 2.32
CA LYS A 84 -13.30 -5.44 2.37
C LYS A 84 -13.07 -4.15 3.14
N LYS A 85 -12.31 -4.18 4.23
CA LYS A 85 -11.95 -2.96 4.97
C LYS A 85 -11.15 -2.01 4.09
N ALA A 86 -10.17 -2.53 3.35
CA ALA A 86 -9.40 -1.71 2.42
C ALA A 86 -10.30 -1.12 1.33
N LEU A 87 -11.23 -1.89 0.80
CA LEU A 87 -12.18 -1.38 -0.20
C LEU A 87 -13.07 -0.28 0.33
N ASN A 88 -13.31 -0.25 1.65
CA ASN A 88 -14.06 0.81 2.31
C ASN A 88 -13.19 2.00 2.68
N GLY A 89 -11.97 2.06 2.17
CA GLY A 89 -11.09 3.21 2.32
C GLY A 89 -10.24 3.21 3.58
N LYS A 90 -10.11 2.08 4.24
CA LYS A 90 -9.34 1.98 5.48
C LYS A 90 -8.04 1.22 5.27
N CYS A 91 -6.92 1.77 5.71
CA CYS A 91 -5.67 1.05 5.79
C CYS A 91 -5.80 -0.07 6.82
N VAL A 92 -5.27 -1.24 6.50
CA VAL A 92 -5.27 -2.39 7.40
C VAL A 92 -3.84 -2.74 7.72
N PHE A 93 -3.50 -2.76 9.01
CA PHE A 93 -2.14 -3.02 9.47
C PHE A 93 -2.09 -4.25 10.35
N ARG A 94 -0.93 -4.93 10.34
CA ARG A 94 -0.67 -6.02 11.25
C ARG A 94 -1.74 -7.10 11.18
N LEU A 95 -1.84 -7.72 10.01
CA LEU A 95 -2.87 -8.72 9.78
C LEU A 95 -2.59 -9.96 10.60
N ARG A 96 -3.04 -9.95 11.84
CA ARG A 96 -3.10 -11.16 12.67
C ARG A 96 -4.33 -11.91 12.24
N LEU A 97 -4.11 -12.90 11.44
CA LEU A 97 -5.20 -13.75 11.05
C LEU A 97 -5.09 -15.04 11.82
N ALA A 98 -6.22 -15.51 12.30
CA ALA A 98 -6.37 -16.89 12.72
C ALA A 98 -5.92 -17.81 11.57
N HIS A 99 -5.99 -17.29 10.37
CA HIS A 99 -5.46 -17.92 9.16
C HIS A 99 -4.17 -17.22 8.76
N GLN A 100 -3.10 -17.96 8.58
CA GLN A 100 -1.78 -17.42 8.35
C GLN A 100 -1.61 -16.72 7.00
N ASN A 101 -2.50 -16.97 6.05
CA ASN A 101 -2.37 -16.49 4.68
C ASN A 101 -3.59 -15.68 4.28
N LEU A 102 -3.48 -14.35 4.30
CA LEU A 102 -4.55 -13.45 3.90
C LEU A 102 -4.97 -13.65 2.45
N LEU A 103 -4.02 -13.95 1.59
CA LEU A 103 -4.22 -13.98 0.15
C LEU A 103 -4.11 -15.39 -0.44
N SER A 104 -4.33 -16.40 0.36
CA SER A 104 -4.16 -17.80 -0.06
C SER A 104 -2.77 -18.10 -0.62
N THR A 105 -1.76 -17.36 -0.16
CA THR A 105 -0.36 -17.53 -0.52
C THR A 105 0.49 -17.66 0.73
N ASP A 106 1.71 -18.13 0.57
CA ASP A 106 2.64 -18.28 1.68
C ASP A 106 3.36 -16.97 2.04
N ASP A 107 3.11 -15.90 1.29
CA ASP A 107 3.77 -14.62 1.53
C ASP A 107 3.10 -13.87 2.66
N PRO A 108 3.84 -13.48 3.71
CA PRO A 108 3.26 -12.72 4.80
C PRO A 108 2.86 -11.33 4.33
N VAL A 109 1.68 -10.86 4.79
CA VAL A 109 1.18 -9.54 4.48
C VAL A 109 1.27 -8.67 5.72
N THR A 110 1.87 -7.48 5.57
CA THR A 110 2.05 -6.53 6.66
C THR A 110 0.98 -5.45 6.65
N ALA A 111 0.57 -5.00 5.48
CA ALA A 111 -0.42 -3.93 5.36
C ALA A 111 -1.19 -3.98 4.05
N LEU A 112 -2.42 -3.51 4.10
CA LEU A 112 -3.26 -3.23 2.94
C LEU A 112 -3.53 -1.73 2.94
N ILE A 113 -3.23 -1.05 1.84
CA ILE A 113 -3.37 0.40 1.73
C ILE A 113 -4.28 0.71 0.56
N PRO A 114 -5.50 1.20 0.80
CA PRO A 114 -6.39 1.57 -0.30
C PRO A 114 -5.87 2.84 -0.97
N ILE A 115 -5.89 2.88 -2.29
CA ILE A 115 -5.61 4.09 -3.04
C ILE A 115 -6.94 4.75 -3.35
N LEU A 116 -7.12 5.96 -2.83
CA LEU A 116 -8.39 6.68 -2.89
C LEU A 116 -8.36 7.76 -3.96
N VAL A 117 -9.43 7.84 -4.74
CA VAL A 117 -9.69 8.96 -5.65
C VAL A 117 -11.11 9.42 -5.37
N GLU A 118 -11.24 10.67 -4.94
CA GLU A 118 -12.55 11.26 -4.60
C GLU A 118 -13.33 10.40 -3.61
N GLY A 119 -12.63 9.84 -2.62
CA GLY A 119 -13.23 9.02 -1.58
C GLY A 119 -13.51 7.56 -1.96
N ASN A 120 -13.23 7.18 -3.21
CA ASN A 120 -13.46 5.81 -3.69
C ASN A 120 -12.14 5.05 -3.80
N THR A 121 -12.13 3.81 -3.34
CA THR A 121 -10.97 2.94 -3.49
C THR A 121 -10.89 2.44 -4.93
N VAL A 122 -9.84 2.83 -5.63
CA VAL A 122 -9.62 2.44 -7.04
C VAL A 122 -8.58 1.33 -7.16
N ALA A 123 -7.72 1.19 -6.16
CA ALA A 123 -6.67 0.18 -6.11
C ALA A 123 -6.29 -0.09 -4.66
N VAL A 124 -5.52 -1.15 -4.45
CA VAL A 124 -5.01 -1.50 -3.11
C VAL A 124 -3.53 -1.81 -3.24
N ILE A 125 -2.71 -1.16 -2.42
CA ILE A 125 -1.30 -1.51 -2.27
C ILE A 125 -1.21 -2.58 -1.19
N VAL A 126 -0.55 -3.69 -1.51
CA VAL A 126 -0.26 -4.75 -0.53
C VAL A 126 1.22 -4.69 -0.21
N LEU A 127 1.55 -4.50 1.07
CA LEU A 127 2.92 -4.59 1.56
C LEU A 127 3.10 -5.97 2.15
N PHE A 128 4.07 -6.71 1.63
CA PHE A 128 4.33 -8.08 2.08
C PHE A 128 5.33 -8.07 3.23
N ARG A 129 6.44 -8.80 3.11
CA ARG A 129 7.41 -8.94 4.19
C ARG A 129 8.22 -7.67 4.41
N LEU A 130 8.34 -7.27 5.67
CA LEU A 130 9.26 -6.18 6.06
C LEU A 130 10.70 -6.68 6.06
N PHE A 131 11.66 -5.75 5.98
CA PHE A 131 13.07 -6.10 6.12
C PHE A 131 13.33 -6.80 7.46
N PRO A 132 14.33 -7.71 7.53
CA PRO A 132 14.60 -8.47 8.76
C PRO A 132 14.86 -7.62 10.00
N HIS A 133 15.43 -6.42 9.83
CA HIS A 133 15.73 -5.53 10.95
C HIS A 133 14.51 -4.71 11.41
N LYS A 134 13.38 -4.87 10.74
CA LYS A 134 12.16 -4.13 11.08
C LYS A 134 11.06 -5.11 11.46
N PRO A 135 10.83 -5.33 12.76
CA PRO A 135 9.90 -6.38 13.22
C PRO A 135 8.43 -6.03 12.98
N THR A 136 8.09 -4.74 12.96
CA THR A 136 6.71 -4.30 12.81
C THR A 136 6.65 -2.85 12.35
N LEU A 137 5.47 -2.42 11.91
CA LEU A 137 5.22 -1.03 11.56
C LEU A 137 5.03 -0.20 12.83
N ASN A 138 5.53 1.03 12.81
CA ASN A 138 5.36 1.99 13.89
C ASN A 138 4.36 3.07 13.49
N GLU A 139 4.15 4.06 14.36
CA GLU A 139 3.18 5.12 14.14
C GLU A 139 3.52 5.97 12.91
N VAL A 140 4.78 6.29 12.68
CA VAL A 140 5.17 7.07 11.50
C VAL A 140 4.93 6.27 10.21
N ASP A 141 5.14 4.95 10.25
CA ASP A 141 4.83 4.09 9.10
C ASP A 141 3.35 4.14 8.76
N HIS A 142 2.49 4.13 9.78
CA HIS A 142 1.04 4.24 9.57
C HIS A 142 0.67 5.57 8.90
N ARG A 143 1.32 6.66 9.31
CA ARG A 143 1.09 7.98 8.71
C ARG A 143 1.56 8.02 7.26
N ILE A 144 2.69 7.40 6.96
CA ILE A 144 3.20 7.30 5.59
C ILE A 144 2.23 6.46 4.73
N CYS A 145 1.70 5.38 5.26
CA CYS A 145 0.69 4.59 4.56
C CYS A 145 -0.56 5.40 4.25
N GLU A 146 -1.00 6.27 5.18
CA GLU A 146 -2.12 7.18 4.93
C GLU A 146 -1.80 8.17 3.80
N ILE A 147 -0.55 8.64 3.72
CA ILE A 147 -0.12 9.50 2.61
C ILE A 147 -0.21 8.74 1.29
N LEU A 148 0.27 7.50 1.25
CA LEU A 148 0.13 6.66 0.06
C LEU A 148 -1.34 6.52 -0.35
N SER A 149 -2.20 6.29 0.63
CA SER A 149 -3.64 6.12 0.39
C SER A 149 -4.26 7.37 -0.25
N HIS A 150 -3.93 8.55 0.23
CA HIS A 150 -4.57 9.80 -0.19
C HIS A 150 -3.88 10.50 -1.36
N CYS A 151 -2.62 10.22 -1.63
CA CYS A 151 -1.85 10.99 -2.60
C CYS A 151 -1.47 10.23 -3.88
N ALA A 152 -1.48 8.90 -3.87
CA ALA A 152 -1.03 8.12 -5.03
C ALA A 152 -2.07 8.08 -6.17
N GLY A 153 -3.34 8.27 -5.86
CA GLY A 153 -4.43 8.01 -6.81
C GLY A 153 -4.41 8.87 -8.05
N ARG A 154 -4.09 10.14 -7.91
CA ARG A 154 -4.12 11.08 -9.03
C ARG A 154 -3.15 10.68 -10.15
N ALA A 155 -2.01 10.13 -9.78
CA ALA A 155 -0.98 9.78 -10.75
C ALA A 155 -1.24 8.46 -11.45
N ILE A 156 -1.94 7.52 -10.82
CA ILE A 156 -2.15 6.18 -11.39
C ILE A 156 -3.56 5.92 -11.87
N GLU A 157 -4.57 6.62 -11.33
CA GLU A 157 -5.98 6.38 -11.64
C GLU A 157 -6.31 6.43 -13.14
N PRO A 158 -5.79 7.38 -13.94
CA PRO A 158 -6.11 7.42 -15.37
C PRO A 158 -5.72 6.15 -16.13
N TYR A 159 -4.78 5.38 -15.62
CA TYR A 159 -4.29 4.17 -16.27
C TYR A 159 -4.99 2.91 -15.78
N LEU A 160 -5.65 2.98 -14.63
CA LEU A 160 -6.30 1.81 -14.04
C LEU A 160 -7.57 1.40 -14.77
N SER A 161 -8.20 2.32 -15.47
CA SER A 161 -9.45 2.07 -16.20
C SER A 161 -9.23 1.60 -17.63
N LYS A 162 -8.00 1.40 -18.03
CA LYS A 162 -7.68 0.92 -19.40
C LYS A 162 -7.41 -0.57 -19.42
#